data_51e66f78a3a83f980b22240c58228f67
#
_entry.id   51e66f78a3a83f980b22240c58228f67
#
_cell.length_a   1.000
_cell.length_b   1.000
_cell.length_c   1.000
_cell.angle_alpha   90.00
_cell.angle_beta   90.00
_cell.angle_gamma   90.00
#
_symmetry.space_group_name_H-M   'P 1'
#
loop_
_entity.id
_entity.type
_entity.pdbx_description
1 polymer ?
#
loop_
_entity_poly.entity_id
_entity_poly.type
_entity_poly.pdbx_seq_one_letter_code
_entity_poly.pdbx_strand_id
1 'polypeptide(L)'
;MNLIEMGQKLGLENLTPEVAVDDTRPVLYGYASDLLSDVLAHALHGGVLVTVQVHLNVVAVAAHAELAAVVFSSGRRPEEAVREKAVEEGIVLYATDQPAFDVVGRLYELGLRGTHA
;
A
#
# COMPACT_ATOMS: atom_id res chain seq x y z
N MET A 1 8.20 9.94 -8.23
CA MET A 1 8.80 8.58 -8.15
C MET A 1 7.74 7.54 -8.39
N ASN A 2 8.11 6.41 -8.94
CA ASN A 2 7.17 5.32 -9.14
C ASN A 2 7.13 4.37 -7.94
N LEU A 3 6.24 3.39 -7.99
CA LEU A 3 6.03 2.45 -6.88
C LEU A 3 7.27 1.58 -6.61
N ILE A 4 8.00 1.20 -7.64
CA ILE A 4 9.23 0.39 -7.50
C ILE A 4 10.28 1.18 -6.72
N GLU A 5 10.51 2.43 -7.12
CA GLU A 5 11.46 3.31 -6.43
C GLU A 5 11.07 3.55 -4.98
N MET A 6 9.79 3.75 -4.72
CA MET A 6 9.25 3.90 -3.35
C MET A 6 9.60 2.68 -2.50
N GLY A 7 9.33 1.49 -3.00
CA GLY A 7 9.63 0.26 -2.28
C GLY A 7 11.11 0.10 -1.97
N GLN A 8 11.97 0.43 -2.94
CA GLN A 8 13.42 0.38 -2.75
C GLN A 8 13.91 1.41 -1.73
N LYS A 9 13.43 2.64 -1.81
CA LYS A 9 13.85 3.71 -0.90
C LYS A 9 13.45 3.46 0.55
N LEU A 10 12.30 2.83 0.78
CA LEU A 10 11.86 2.48 2.12
C LEU A 10 12.36 1.10 2.59
N GLY A 11 12.98 0.32 1.73
CA GLY A 11 13.42 -1.03 2.07
C GLY A 11 12.26 -1.99 2.30
N LEU A 12 11.17 -1.83 1.55
CA LEU A 12 9.98 -2.67 1.69
C LEU A 12 10.19 -4.02 0.99
N GLU A 13 9.65 -5.08 1.58
CA GLU A 13 9.61 -6.40 0.95
C GLU A 13 8.39 -6.48 0.05
N ASN A 14 8.60 -6.78 -1.23
CA ASN A 14 7.49 -6.99 -2.17
C ASN A 14 6.94 -8.41 -2.00
N LEU A 15 5.71 -8.53 -1.53
CA LEU A 15 5.05 -9.81 -1.30
C LEU A 15 4.39 -10.36 -2.58
N THR A 16 4.21 -9.52 -3.59
CA THR A 16 3.52 -9.89 -4.83
C THR A 16 4.36 -9.54 -6.06
N PRO A 17 5.57 -10.14 -6.19
CA PRO A 17 6.44 -9.83 -7.32
C PRO A 17 5.84 -10.22 -8.68
N GLU A 18 4.83 -11.07 -8.69
CA GLU A 18 4.10 -11.48 -9.90
C GLU A 18 3.24 -10.35 -10.48
N VAL A 19 2.89 -9.34 -9.67
CA VAL A 19 2.08 -8.21 -10.14
C VAL A 19 2.95 -7.23 -10.90
N ALA A 20 2.58 -6.95 -12.16
CA ALA A 20 3.28 -5.96 -12.98
C ALA A 20 3.00 -4.55 -12.44
N VAL A 21 4.05 -3.73 -12.38
CA VAL A 21 3.96 -2.34 -11.95
C VAL A 21 4.20 -1.43 -13.14
N ASP A 22 3.30 -0.45 -13.32
CA ASP A 22 3.48 0.61 -14.32
C ASP A 22 4.53 1.60 -13.79
N ASP A 23 5.75 1.52 -14.30
CA ASP A 23 6.88 2.35 -13.86
C ASP A 23 6.80 3.79 -14.40
N THR A 24 5.83 4.09 -15.25
CA THR A 24 5.61 5.44 -15.79
C THR A 24 4.67 6.27 -14.91
N ARG A 25 3.92 5.64 -13.99
CA ARG A 25 2.96 6.32 -13.14
C ARG A 25 3.60 6.75 -11.83
N PRO A 26 3.56 8.06 -11.48
CA PRO A 26 4.07 8.51 -10.21
C PRO A 26 3.12 8.13 -9.06
N VAL A 27 3.69 7.87 -7.89
CA VAL A 27 2.94 7.71 -6.64
C VAL A 27 2.84 9.07 -5.99
N LEU A 28 1.61 9.56 -5.76
CA LEU A 28 1.37 10.91 -5.26
C LEU A 28 0.67 10.93 -3.91
N TYR A 29 -0.08 9.88 -3.57
CA TYR A 29 -0.97 9.88 -2.42
C TYR A 29 -0.69 8.72 -1.48
N GLY A 30 -0.87 8.99 -0.18
CA GLY A 30 -0.81 7.97 0.85
C GLY A 30 -1.99 8.11 1.80
N TYR A 31 -2.38 7.00 2.39
CA TYR A 31 -3.43 6.96 3.40
C TYR A 31 -3.04 5.98 4.49
N ALA A 32 -3.30 6.32 5.74
CA ALA A 32 -2.97 5.45 6.87
C ALA A 32 -4.23 5.22 7.69
N SER A 33 -4.72 3.99 7.72
CA SER A 33 -5.89 3.61 8.50
C SER A 33 -5.98 2.08 8.59
N ASP A 34 -6.49 1.59 9.71
CA ASP A 34 -6.81 0.18 9.92
C ASP A 34 -8.31 -0.09 9.82
N LEU A 35 -9.11 0.96 9.65
CA LEU A 35 -10.55 0.86 9.47
C LEU A 35 -10.88 0.90 7.98
N LEU A 36 -11.25 -0.25 7.44
CA LEU A 36 -11.43 -0.40 5.98
C LEU A 36 -12.57 0.45 5.41
N SER A 37 -13.62 0.70 6.17
CA SER A 37 -14.69 1.60 5.74
C SER A 37 -14.21 3.04 5.58
N ASP A 38 -13.28 3.48 6.42
CA ASP A 38 -12.63 4.78 6.31
C ASP A 38 -11.74 4.85 5.07
N VAL A 39 -10.95 3.80 4.81
CA VAL A 39 -10.12 3.70 3.60
C VAL A 39 -10.98 3.82 2.36
N LEU A 40 -12.07 3.05 2.31
CA LEU A 40 -12.97 3.03 1.15
C LEU A 40 -13.59 4.41 0.88
N ALA A 41 -13.91 5.15 1.95
CA ALA A 41 -14.54 6.46 1.83
C ALA A 41 -13.58 7.58 1.45
N HIS A 42 -12.31 7.50 1.83
CA HIS A 42 -11.41 8.67 1.80
C HIS A 42 -10.09 8.47 1.07
N ALA A 43 -9.61 7.24 0.87
CA ALA A 43 -8.34 7.02 0.18
C ALA A 43 -8.45 7.44 -1.28
N LEU A 44 -7.39 8.06 -1.82
CA LEU A 44 -7.37 8.57 -3.18
C LEU A 44 -6.90 7.50 -4.17
N HIS A 45 -7.49 7.47 -5.36
CA HIS A 45 -7.10 6.57 -6.44
C HIS A 45 -5.60 6.66 -6.72
N GLY A 46 -4.96 5.54 -6.93
CA GLY A 46 -3.53 5.47 -7.16
C GLY A 46 -2.68 5.65 -5.91
N GLY A 47 -3.31 5.77 -4.74
CA GLY A 47 -2.62 5.95 -3.47
C GLY A 47 -2.03 4.67 -2.90
N VAL A 48 -1.24 4.84 -1.85
CA VAL A 48 -0.63 3.75 -1.09
C VAL A 48 -1.26 3.74 0.31
N LEU A 49 -1.80 2.59 0.70
CA LEU A 49 -2.36 2.39 2.03
C LEU A 49 -1.28 1.86 2.97
N VAL A 50 -1.10 2.51 4.13
CA VAL A 50 -0.28 2.00 5.22
C VAL A 50 -1.22 1.49 6.31
N THR A 51 -1.10 0.21 6.68
CA THR A 51 -2.02 -0.42 7.62
C THR A 51 -1.35 -1.56 8.37
N VAL A 52 -1.88 -1.90 9.54
CA VAL A 52 -1.58 -3.16 10.25
C VAL A 52 -2.70 -4.19 10.06
N GLN A 53 -3.75 -3.84 9.33
CA GLN A 53 -4.86 -4.75 9.02
C GLN A 53 -4.44 -5.72 7.93
N VAL A 54 -4.44 -7.03 8.25
CA VAL A 54 -3.99 -8.09 7.33
C VAL A 54 -5.12 -9.01 6.87
N HIS A 55 -6.37 -8.63 7.12
CA HIS A 55 -7.54 -9.41 6.72
C HIS A 55 -7.73 -9.39 5.20
N LEU A 56 -8.33 -10.45 4.66
CA LEU A 56 -8.60 -10.57 3.22
C LEU A 56 -9.37 -9.37 2.64
N ASN A 57 -10.24 -8.75 3.43
CA ASN A 57 -11.00 -7.57 3.02
C ASN A 57 -10.14 -6.37 2.63
N VAL A 58 -8.89 -6.30 3.09
CA VAL A 58 -7.94 -5.24 2.69
C VAL A 58 -7.77 -5.24 1.17
N VAL A 59 -7.64 -6.42 0.57
CA VAL A 59 -7.46 -6.55 -0.89
C VAL A 59 -8.71 -6.09 -1.63
N ALA A 60 -9.89 -6.49 -1.15
CA ALA A 60 -11.15 -6.06 -1.77
C ALA A 60 -11.31 -4.54 -1.73
N VAL A 61 -10.99 -3.92 -0.61
CA VAL A 61 -11.04 -2.45 -0.46
C VAL A 61 -10.01 -1.77 -1.36
N ALA A 62 -8.78 -2.28 -1.38
CA ALA A 62 -7.72 -1.73 -2.23
C ALA A 62 -8.10 -1.79 -3.71
N ALA A 63 -8.69 -2.89 -4.16
CA ALA A 63 -9.14 -3.03 -5.54
C ALA A 63 -10.28 -2.07 -5.86
N HIS A 64 -11.28 -1.96 -4.97
CA HIS A 64 -12.42 -1.06 -5.15
C HIS A 64 -12.00 0.41 -5.16
N ALA A 65 -11.09 0.81 -4.27
CA ALA A 65 -10.57 2.17 -4.20
C ALA A 65 -9.49 2.47 -5.25
N GLU A 66 -9.12 1.49 -6.05
CA GLU A 66 -8.09 1.59 -7.08
C GLU A 66 -6.75 2.08 -6.51
N LEU A 67 -6.33 1.49 -5.39
CA LEU A 67 -5.04 1.80 -4.78
C LEU A 67 -3.90 1.16 -5.56
N ALA A 68 -2.74 1.83 -5.55
CA ALA A 68 -1.54 1.31 -6.20
C ALA A 68 -0.91 0.18 -5.39
N ALA A 69 -0.93 0.29 -4.07
CA ALA A 69 -0.30 -0.71 -3.20
C ALA A 69 -0.83 -0.61 -1.77
N VAL A 70 -0.60 -1.69 -1.02
CA VAL A 70 -0.81 -1.73 0.43
C VAL A 70 0.53 -2.06 1.10
N VAL A 71 0.89 -1.29 2.13
CA VAL A 71 2.08 -1.53 2.95
C VAL A 71 1.62 -2.01 4.33
N PHE A 72 1.95 -3.25 4.66
CA PHE A 72 1.74 -3.79 6.00
C PHE A 72 2.93 -3.42 6.87
N SER A 73 2.69 -2.61 7.89
CA SER A 73 3.71 -2.10 8.80
C SER A 73 3.82 -2.93 10.07
N SER A 74 4.79 -2.60 10.92
CA SER A 74 4.96 -3.14 12.27
C SER A 74 5.14 -4.66 12.31
N GLY A 75 5.76 -5.22 11.28
CA GLY A 75 6.01 -6.66 11.21
C GLY A 75 4.78 -7.51 10.91
N ARG A 76 3.63 -6.90 10.61
CA ARG A 76 2.40 -7.65 10.28
C ARG A 76 2.51 -8.21 8.87
N ARG A 77 2.09 -9.46 8.72
CA ARG A 77 2.12 -10.15 7.42
C ARG A 77 0.79 -10.84 7.17
N PRO A 78 0.23 -10.71 5.96
CA PRO A 78 -1.00 -11.41 5.61
C PRO A 78 -0.75 -12.91 5.40
N GLU A 79 -1.82 -13.69 5.53
CA GLU A 79 -1.79 -15.09 5.15
C GLU A 79 -1.65 -15.25 3.63
N GLU A 80 -1.23 -16.42 3.18
CA GLU A 80 -1.03 -16.71 1.75
C GLU A 80 -2.29 -16.49 0.92
N ALA A 81 -3.47 -16.78 1.46
CA ALA A 81 -4.74 -16.54 0.77
C ALA A 81 -4.94 -15.06 0.43
N VAL A 82 -4.47 -14.15 1.30
CA VAL A 82 -4.53 -12.69 1.05
C VAL A 82 -3.58 -12.30 -0.08
N ARG A 83 -2.36 -12.83 -0.04
CA ARG A 83 -1.36 -12.61 -1.10
C ARG A 83 -1.87 -13.08 -2.45
N GLU A 84 -2.42 -14.31 -2.50
CA GLU A 84 -2.98 -14.86 -3.74
C GLU A 84 -4.11 -14.00 -4.31
N LYS A 85 -4.98 -13.52 -3.44
CA LYS A 85 -6.08 -12.64 -3.85
C LYS A 85 -5.56 -11.32 -4.41
N ALA A 86 -4.51 -10.77 -3.80
CA ALA A 86 -3.88 -9.54 -4.28
C ALA A 86 -3.27 -9.73 -5.67
N VAL A 87 -2.60 -10.85 -5.91
CA VAL A 87 -2.05 -11.17 -7.24
C VAL A 87 -3.18 -11.25 -8.27
N GLU A 88 -4.26 -11.94 -7.93
CA GLU A 88 -5.44 -12.08 -8.79
C GLU A 88 -6.06 -10.72 -9.13
N GLU A 89 -6.13 -9.80 -8.15
CA GLU A 89 -6.70 -8.47 -8.33
C GLU A 89 -5.70 -7.44 -8.86
N GLY A 90 -4.43 -7.81 -9.02
CA GLY A 90 -3.41 -6.90 -9.51
C GLY A 90 -2.97 -5.83 -8.49
N ILE A 91 -3.08 -6.13 -7.19
CA ILE A 91 -2.70 -5.21 -6.11
C ILE A 91 -1.31 -5.57 -5.60
N VAL A 92 -0.41 -4.59 -5.56
CA VAL A 92 0.92 -4.77 -4.98
C VAL A 92 0.83 -4.73 -3.46
N LEU A 93 1.40 -5.76 -2.81
CA LEU A 93 1.51 -5.80 -1.34
C LEU A 93 2.98 -5.71 -0.94
N TYR A 94 3.25 -4.84 0.02
CA TYR A 94 4.55 -4.71 0.67
C TYR A 94 4.43 -5.03 2.16
N ALA A 95 5.52 -5.50 2.75
CA ALA A 95 5.64 -5.68 4.19
C ALA A 95 6.92 -5.04 4.71
N THR A 96 6.89 -4.56 5.95
CA THR A 96 8.04 -3.99 6.63
C THR A 96 7.91 -4.16 8.14
N ASP A 97 9.04 -4.29 8.83
CA ASP A 97 9.09 -4.30 10.29
C ASP A 97 9.00 -2.88 10.88
N GLN A 98 9.15 -1.85 10.07
CA GLN A 98 9.09 -0.46 10.51
C GLN A 98 7.71 -0.14 11.09
N PRO A 99 7.65 0.67 12.17
CA PRO A 99 6.37 1.15 12.71
C PRO A 99 5.60 2.00 11.68
N ALA A 100 4.29 1.99 11.78
CA ALA A 100 3.43 2.77 10.88
C ALA A 100 3.81 4.26 10.86
N PHE A 101 4.13 4.83 12.02
CA PHE A 101 4.52 6.23 12.12
C PHE A 101 5.75 6.54 11.26
N ASP A 102 6.76 5.67 11.31
CA ASP A 102 8.01 5.87 10.55
C ASP A 102 7.76 5.69 9.05
N VAL A 103 6.96 4.69 8.66
CA VAL A 103 6.60 4.46 7.25
C VAL A 103 5.89 5.68 6.68
N VAL A 104 4.88 6.19 7.39
CA VAL A 104 4.12 7.36 6.96
C VAL A 104 5.04 8.59 6.85
N GLY A 105 5.89 8.81 7.85
CA GLY A 105 6.81 9.94 7.84
C GLY A 105 7.76 9.89 6.66
N ARG A 106 8.31 8.73 6.34
CA ARG A 106 9.23 8.55 5.21
C ARG A 106 8.52 8.74 3.87
N LEU A 107 7.29 8.24 3.73
CA LEU A 107 6.49 8.47 2.52
C LEU A 107 6.19 9.97 2.34
N TYR A 108 5.86 10.65 3.42
CA TYR A 108 5.60 12.08 3.39
C TYR A 108 6.85 12.87 2.93
N GLU A 109 8.02 12.51 3.45
CA GLU A 109 9.30 13.10 3.02
C GLU A 109 9.57 12.89 1.53
N LEU A 110 9.13 11.77 0.96
CA LEU A 110 9.26 11.47 -0.46
C LEU A 110 8.22 12.20 -1.33
N GLY A 111 7.29 12.92 -0.71
CA GLY A 111 6.33 13.76 -1.43
C GLY A 111 4.91 13.26 -1.46
N LEU A 112 4.59 12.11 -0.87
CA LEU A 112 3.22 11.63 -0.82
C LEU A 112 2.38 12.50 0.12
N ARG A 113 1.11 12.70 -0.23
CA ARG A 113 0.17 13.49 0.56
C ARG A 113 -1.15 12.73 0.71
N GLY A 114 -1.86 12.99 1.81
CA GLY A 114 -3.15 12.35 2.07
C GLY A 114 -4.33 13.01 1.37
N THR A 115 -4.11 14.18 0.76
CA THR A 115 -5.16 14.95 0.11
C THR A 115 -4.65 15.48 -1.24
N HIS A 116 -5.58 15.89 -2.10
CA HIS A 116 -5.21 16.66 -3.29
C HIS A 116 -4.64 18.01 -2.85
N ALA A 117 -3.45 18.31 -3.31
CA ALA A 117 -2.79 19.57 -3.00
C ALA A 117 -3.33 20.72 -3.84
#